data_cb73bf7d67ed68d210fe0de1b35235c3
#
_entry.id   cb73bf7d67ed68d210fe0de1b35235c3
#
_cell.length_a   1.000
_cell.length_b   1.000
_cell.length_c   1.000
_cell.angle_alpha   90.00
_cell.angle_beta   90.00
_cell.angle_gamma   90.00
#
_symmetry.space_group_name_H-M   'P 1'
#
loop_
_entity.id
_entity.type
_entity.pdbx_description
1 polymer ?
#
loop_
_entity_poly.entity_id
_entity_poly.type
_entity_poly.pdbx_seq_one_letter_code
_entity_poly.pdbx_strand_id
1 'polypeptide(L)'
;MALLYLPLYLVLIGFLSVFLWIPAFFLGIFLLVREKGCRLVLGILYGLWAPSLALVLLLPRAETTFGFQLRDWIHALPVYVWALLSILLLIAIAWYALKFFPKPWVRLCLKVGCALTVLAVLTVGTFYLGLTGRPEEVREYHGEQVVMAKFTWMETSYSYYRYNGPFLLGEYLGWSEEPWELQER
;
A
#
# COMPACT_ATOMS: atom_id res chain seq x y z
N MET A 1 -0.66 -23.32 -21.73
CA MET A 1 -1.50 -23.30 -20.52
C MET A 1 -0.76 -22.90 -19.24
N ALA A 2 0.43 -23.42 -18.93
CA ALA A 2 1.15 -23.08 -17.69
C ALA A 2 1.44 -21.56 -17.50
N LEU A 3 1.73 -20.82 -18.58
CA LEU A 3 1.99 -19.35 -18.53
C LEU A 3 0.76 -18.52 -18.14
N LEU A 4 -0.46 -19.02 -18.36
CA LEU A 4 -1.69 -18.30 -18.02
C LEU A 4 -1.95 -18.29 -16.50
N TYR A 5 -1.45 -19.31 -15.79
CA TYR A 5 -1.60 -19.43 -14.34
C TYR A 5 -0.46 -18.78 -13.54
N LEU A 6 0.61 -18.36 -14.23
CA LEU A 6 1.78 -17.74 -13.58
C LEU A 6 1.40 -16.53 -12.69
N PRO A 7 0.58 -15.56 -13.16
CA PRO A 7 0.18 -14.44 -12.32
C PRO A 7 -0.65 -14.89 -11.11
N LEU A 8 -1.51 -15.90 -11.26
CA LEU A 8 -2.30 -16.42 -10.15
C LEU A 8 -1.42 -17.07 -9.08
N TYR A 9 -0.40 -17.85 -9.49
CA TYR A 9 0.56 -18.43 -8.55
C TYR A 9 1.39 -17.37 -7.84
N LEU A 10 1.82 -16.33 -8.53
CA LEU A 10 2.57 -15.22 -7.91
C LEU A 10 1.73 -14.48 -6.87
N VAL A 11 0.47 -14.22 -7.18
CA VAL A 11 -0.48 -13.59 -6.23
C VAL A 11 -0.68 -14.51 -5.02
N LEU A 12 -0.91 -15.80 -5.23
CA LEU A 12 -1.09 -16.76 -4.14
C LEU A 12 0.16 -16.87 -3.25
N ILE A 13 1.34 -16.98 -3.86
CA ILE A 13 2.63 -17.00 -3.14
C ILE A 13 2.82 -15.69 -2.38
N GLY A 14 2.49 -14.54 -2.98
CA GLY A 14 2.55 -13.25 -2.32
C GLY A 14 1.68 -13.20 -1.06
N PHE A 15 0.41 -13.62 -1.15
CA PHE A 15 -0.48 -13.67 0.00
C PHE A 15 -0.02 -14.64 1.09
N LEU A 16 0.42 -15.85 0.72
CA LEU A 16 0.94 -16.82 1.68
C LEU A 16 2.22 -16.29 2.37
N SER A 17 3.04 -15.54 1.65
CA SER A 17 4.28 -14.97 2.18
C SER A 17 4.06 -13.85 3.20
N VAL A 18 2.82 -13.32 3.33
CA VAL A 18 2.47 -12.35 4.39
C VAL A 18 2.76 -12.93 5.78
N PHE A 19 2.56 -14.23 5.96
CA PHE A 19 2.85 -14.89 7.23
C PHE A 19 4.35 -14.85 7.60
N LEU A 20 5.26 -14.67 6.64
CA LEU A 20 6.68 -14.51 6.89
C LEU A 20 7.04 -13.14 7.51
N TRP A 21 6.11 -12.18 7.42
CA TRP A 21 6.27 -10.86 8.05
C TRP A 21 6.40 -10.97 9.57
N ILE A 22 5.61 -11.84 10.20
CA ILE A 22 5.59 -12.00 11.65
C ILE A 22 6.99 -12.42 12.16
N PRO A 23 7.58 -13.54 11.70
CA PRO A 23 8.92 -13.92 12.15
C PRO A 23 10.00 -12.91 11.74
N ALA A 24 9.90 -12.27 10.56
CA ALA A 24 10.84 -11.23 10.15
C ALA A 24 10.79 -10.01 11.07
N PHE A 25 9.59 -9.56 11.45
CA PHE A 25 9.38 -8.47 12.39
C PHE A 25 10.01 -8.77 13.75
N PHE A 26 9.74 -9.96 14.34
CA PHE A 26 10.33 -10.36 15.60
C PHE A 26 11.84 -10.55 15.52
N LEU A 27 12.37 -11.05 14.41
CA LEU A 27 13.81 -11.13 14.18
C LEU A 27 14.45 -9.73 14.20
N GLY A 28 13.80 -8.76 13.57
CA GLY A 28 14.26 -7.37 13.59
C GLY A 28 14.28 -6.77 15.00
N ILE A 29 13.25 -7.00 15.81
CA ILE A 29 13.21 -6.58 17.21
C ILE A 29 14.31 -7.28 18.00
N PHE A 30 14.51 -8.58 17.81
CA PHE A 30 15.58 -9.34 18.46
C PHE A 30 16.97 -8.74 18.15
N LEU A 31 17.25 -8.43 16.87
CA LEU A 31 18.48 -7.79 16.45
C LEU A 31 18.63 -6.39 17.07
N LEU A 32 17.54 -5.60 17.09
CA LEU A 32 17.52 -4.25 17.67
C LEU A 32 17.92 -4.27 19.16
N VAL A 33 17.47 -5.27 19.91
CA VAL A 33 17.78 -5.39 21.34
C VAL A 33 19.20 -5.89 21.56
N ARG A 34 19.63 -6.90 20.79
CA ARG A 34 20.88 -7.62 21.02
C ARG A 34 22.09 -6.93 20.39
N GLU A 35 21.99 -6.40 19.18
CA GLU A 35 23.10 -5.89 18.41
C GLU A 35 23.18 -4.36 18.45
N LYS A 36 24.21 -3.83 19.11
CA LYS A 36 24.40 -2.37 19.23
C LYS A 36 24.59 -1.70 17.86
N GLY A 37 25.27 -2.38 16.92
CA GLY A 37 25.59 -1.83 15.60
C GLY A 37 24.38 -1.60 14.67
N CYS A 38 23.25 -2.25 14.91
CA CYS A 38 22.03 -2.07 14.09
C CYS A 38 20.97 -1.19 14.75
N ARG A 39 21.12 -0.84 16.03
CA ARG A 39 20.08 -0.12 16.81
C ARG A 39 19.63 1.17 16.17
N LEU A 40 20.57 1.97 15.67
CA LEU A 40 20.23 3.26 15.07
C LEU A 40 19.40 3.05 13.80
N VAL A 41 19.87 2.21 12.89
CA VAL A 41 19.23 1.98 11.58
C VAL A 41 17.87 1.32 11.74
N LEU A 42 17.80 0.21 12.47
CA LEU A 42 16.53 -0.48 12.71
C LEU A 42 15.57 0.37 13.56
N GLY A 43 16.08 1.11 14.55
CA GLY A 43 15.26 2.01 15.36
C GLY A 43 14.61 3.11 14.56
N ILE A 44 15.34 3.75 13.64
CA ILE A 44 14.80 4.76 12.72
C ILE A 44 13.76 4.12 11.79
N LEU A 45 14.09 2.96 11.18
CA LEU A 45 13.18 2.30 10.25
C LEU A 45 11.88 1.86 10.92
N TYR A 46 11.92 1.27 12.11
CA TYR A 46 10.71 0.94 12.88
C TYR A 46 9.94 2.20 13.32
N GLY A 47 10.67 3.25 13.73
CA GLY A 47 10.07 4.53 14.12
C GLY A 47 9.34 5.25 12.99
N LEU A 48 9.77 5.07 11.73
CA LEU A 48 9.07 5.59 10.55
C LEU A 48 8.00 4.63 10.02
N TRP A 49 8.26 3.33 10.10
CA TRP A 49 7.35 2.31 9.60
C TRP A 49 6.03 2.25 10.39
N ALA A 50 6.09 2.31 11.72
CA ALA A 50 4.89 2.21 12.55
C ALA A 50 3.90 3.38 12.33
N PRO A 51 4.31 4.67 12.29
CA PRO A 51 3.41 5.75 11.93
C PRO A 51 2.86 5.64 10.50
N SER A 52 3.67 5.18 9.53
CA SER A 52 3.19 5.01 8.14
C SER A 52 2.09 3.95 8.05
N LEU A 53 2.23 2.83 8.78
CA LEU A 53 1.19 1.82 8.90
C LEU A 53 -0.07 2.39 9.58
N ALA A 54 0.12 3.16 10.66
CA ALA A 54 -1.00 3.81 11.34
C ALA A 54 -1.77 4.75 10.41
N LEU A 55 -1.08 5.52 9.57
CA LEU A 55 -1.72 6.37 8.55
C LEU A 55 -2.54 5.54 7.56
N VAL A 56 -2.00 4.44 7.03
CA VAL A 56 -2.75 3.55 6.10
C VAL A 56 -4.03 3.03 6.73
N LEU A 57 -4.00 2.67 8.02
CA LEU A 57 -5.15 2.07 8.71
C LEU A 57 -6.17 3.11 9.22
N LEU A 58 -5.69 4.28 9.63
CA LEU A 58 -6.54 5.30 10.28
C LEU A 58 -7.11 6.32 9.31
N LEU A 59 -6.46 6.57 8.17
CA LEU A 59 -6.90 7.58 7.21
C LEU A 59 -8.33 7.32 6.70
N PRO A 60 -8.70 6.09 6.25
CA PRO A 60 -10.07 5.81 5.81
C PRO A 60 -11.10 5.97 6.92
N ARG A 61 -10.72 5.68 8.18
CA ARG A 61 -11.60 5.89 9.34
C ARG A 61 -11.77 7.37 9.67
N ALA A 62 -10.72 8.15 9.55
CA ALA A 62 -10.79 9.59 9.77
C ALA A 62 -11.75 10.25 8.76
N GLU A 63 -11.68 9.88 7.49
CA GLU A 63 -12.60 10.39 6.46
C GLU A 63 -14.06 10.10 6.81
N THR A 64 -14.38 8.85 7.17
CA THR A 64 -15.76 8.50 7.54
C THR A 64 -16.22 9.19 8.81
N THR A 65 -15.31 9.44 9.76
CA THR A 65 -15.66 10.07 11.05
C THR A 65 -15.85 11.59 10.92
N PHE A 66 -15.00 12.25 10.14
CA PHE A 66 -15.01 13.71 10.01
C PHE A 66 -15.77 14.20 8.78
N GLY A 67 -16.29 13.29 7.92
CA GLY A 67 -17.11 13.61 6.77
C GLY A 67 -16.39 14.35 5.64
N PHE A 68 -15.07 14.25 5.56
CA PHE A 68 -14.30 14.76 4.42
C PHE A 68 -13.87 13.59 3.51
N GLN A 69 -13.61 13.88 2.25
CA GLN A 69 -13.08 12.90 1.29
C GLN A 69 -11.78 13.43 0.70
N LEU A 70 -10.73 12.64 0.82
CA LEU A 70 -9.44 12.94 0.20
C LEU A 70 -9.41 12.46 -1.25
N ARG A 71 -8.58 13.11 -2.04
CA ARG A 71 -8.30 12.67 -3.40
C ARG A 71 -7.51 11.37 -3.39
N ASP A 72 -7.70 10.55 -4.43
CA ASP A 72 -7.15 9.20 -4.53
C ASP A 72 -5.62 9.16 -4.38
N TRP A 73 -4.91 10.09 -4.99
CA TRP A 73 -3.45 10.14 -4.89
C TRP A 73 -2.94 10.36 -3.44
N ILE A 74 -3.74 11.02 -2.58
CA ILE A 74 -3.41 11.20 -1.15
C ILE A 74 -3.61 9.90 -0.39
N HIS A 75 -4.63 9.12 -0.74
CA HIS A 75 -4.81 7.78 -0.20
C HIS A 75 -3.70 6.82 -0.58
N ALA A 76 -3.23 6.90 -1.82
CA ALA A 76 -2.17 6.04 -2.31
C ALA A 76 -0.80 6.34 -1.66
N LEU A 77 -0.53 7.60 -1.32
CA LEU A 77 0.78 8.04 -0.80
C LEU A 77 1.21 7.32 0.50
N PRO A 78 0.39 7.20 1.56
CA PRO A 78 0.75 6.43 2.75
C PRO A 78 1.03 4.96 2.45
N VAL A 79 0.32 4.36 1.49
CA VAL A 79 0.53 2.97 1.08
C VAL A 79 1.89 2.79 0.41
N TYR A 80 2.27 3.69 -0.50
CA TYR A 80 3.59 3.67 -1.12
C TYR A 80 4.72 3.88 -0.11
N VAL A 81 4.55 4.84 0.81
CA VAL A 81 5.54 5.10 1.87
C VAL A 81 5.67 3.88 2.78
N TRP A 82 4.56 3.30 3.20
CA TRP A 82 4.58 2.09 4.02
C TRP A 82 5.24 0.90 3.30
N ALA A 83 4.93 0.68 2.02
CA ALA A 83 5.53 -0.40 1.23
C ALA A 83 7.06 -0.20 1.08
N LEU A 84 7.50 1.02 0.77
CA LEU A 84 8.91 1.37 0.66
C LEU A 84 9.65 1.14 1.98
N LEU A 85 9.12 1.66 3.09
CA LEU A 85 9.70 1.48 4.42
C LEU A 85 9.74 0.01 4.83
N SER A 86 8.72 -0.77 4.46
CA SER A 86 8.66 -2.20 4.68
C SER A 86 9.79 -2.94 3.97
N ILE A 87 10.02 -2.62 2.69
CA ILE A 87 11.09 -3.22 1.89
C ILE A 87 12.46 -2.84 2.48
N LEU A 88 12.67 -1.57 2.83
CA LEU A 88 13.93 -1.10 3.43
C LEU A 88 14.19 -1.78 4.78
N LEU A 89 13.15 -1.92 5.61
CA LEU A 89 13.25 -2.60 6.90
C LEU A 89 13.62 -4.08 6.73
N LEU A 90 12.98 -4.79 5.79
CA LEU A 90 13.30 -6.19 5.50
C LEU A 90 14.72 -6.38 4.99
N ILE A 91 15.20 -5.50 4.10
CA ILE A 91 16.57 -5.53 3.60
C ILE A 91 17.55 -5.31 4.76
N ALA A 92 17.28 -4.33 5.63
CA ALA A 92 18.12 -4.06 6.79
C ALA A 92 18.15 -5.25 7.77
N ILE A 93 16.98 -5.84 8.09
CA ILE A 93 16.90 -7.04 8.94
C ILE A 93 17.71 -8.18 8.31
N ALA A 94 17.49 -8.46 7.01
CA ALA A 94 18.23 -9.52 6.32
C ALA A 94 19.75 -9.27 6.33
N TRP A 95 20.18 -8.02 6.09
CA TRP A 95 21.60 -7.64 6.10
C TRP A 95 22.25 -7.91 7.45
N TYR A 96 21.63 -7.48 8.55
CA TYR A 96 22.17 -7.70 9.89
C TYR A 96 22.04 -9.16 10.32
N ALA A 97 20.95 -9.85 10.00
CA ALA A 97 20.77 -11.26 10.28
C ALA A 97 21.81 -12.13 9.57
N LEU A 98 22.17 -11.81 8.32
CA LEU A 98 23.22 -12.52 7.57
C LEU A 98 24.61 -12.37 8.20
N LYS A 99 24.87 -11.27 8.90
CA LYS A 99 26.11 -11.08 9.67
C LYS A 99 26.08 -11.86 10.99
N PHE A 100 24.90 -11.92 11.63
CA PHE A 100 24.72 -12.56 12.92
C PHE A 100 24.74 -14.10 12.82
N PHE A 101 24.14 -14.68 11.79
CA PHE A 101 24.06 -16.12 11.62
C PHE A 101 25.12 -16.65 10.64
N PRO A 102 26.15 -17.40 11.11
CA PRO A 102 27.22 -17.86 10.25
C PRO A 102 26.87 -19.09 9.39
N LYS A 103 25.88 -19.89 9.81
CA LYS A 103 25.52 -21.16 9.15
C LYS A 103 24.98 -20.94 7.74
N PRO A 104 25.53 -21.63 6.69
CA PRO A 104 25.17 -21.36 5.29
C PRO A 104 23.70 -21.64 4.97
N TRP A 105 23.12 -22.69 5.52
CA TRP A 105 21.71 -23.01 5.31
C TRP A 105 20.77 -21.94 5.93
N VAL A 106 21.13 -21.39 7.09
CA VAL A 106 20.36 -20.28 7.72
C VAL A 106 20.41 -19.03 6.84
N ARG A 107 21.58 -18.72 6.28
CA ARG A 107 21.73 -17.60 5.34
C ARG A 107 20.89 -17.79 4.08
N LEU A 108 20.80 -19.01 3.56
CA LEU A 108 19.93 -19.30 2.42
C LEU A 108 18.46 -19.08 2.78
N CYS A 109 18.00 -19.64 3.90
CA CYS A 109 16.62 -19.42 4.39
C CYS A 109 16.29 -17.94 4.58
N LEU A 110 17.23 -17.15 5.15
CA LEU A 110 17.04 -15.70 5.34
C LEU A 110 16.92 -14.96 4.00
N LYS A 111 17.75 -15.29 3.00
CA LYS A 111 17.67 -14.67 1.67
C LYS A 111 16.34 -15.00 0.98
N VAL A 112 15.96 -16.28 0.97
CA VAL A 112 14.69 -16.72 0.37
C VAL A 112 13.50 -16.11 1.11
N GLY A 113 13.51 -16.16 2.44
CA GLY A 113 12.47 -15.54 3.26
C GLY A 113 12.32 -14.05 3.00
N CYS A 114 13.44 -13.30 2.93
CA CYS A 114 13.43 -11.89 2.61
C CYS A 114 12.85 -11.64 1.21
N ALA A 115 13.25 -12.37 0.20
CA ALA A 115 12.74 -12.23 -1.17
C ALA A 115 11.23 -12.51 -1.25
N LEU A 116 10.76 -13.58 -0.59
CA LEU A 116 9.33 -13.90 -0.51
C LEU A 116 8.53 -12.83 0.23
N THR A 117 9.09 -12.27 1.31
CA THR A 117 8.39 -11.22 2.06
C THR A 117 8.34 -9.90 1.29
N VAL A 118 9.40 -9.55 0.54
CA VAL A 118 9.37 -8.40 -0.38
C VAL A 118 8.31 -8.62 -1.47
N LEU A 119 8.24 -9.82 -2.05
CA LEU A 119 7.19 -10.16 -3.00
C LEU A 119 5.79 -10.02 -2.40
N ALA A 120 5.61 -10.43 -1.13
CA ALA A 120 4.34 -10.24 -0.42
C ALA A 120 3.95 -8.77 -0.29
N VAL A 121 4.89 -7.90 0.10
CA VAL A 121 4.65 -6.45 0.21
C VAL A 121 4.22 -5.86 -1.13
N LEU A 122 4.94 -6.20 -2.20
CA LEU A 122 4.62 -5.71 -3.54
C LEU A 122 3.25 -6.22 -4.01
N THR A 123 2.96 -7.50 -3.80
CA THR A 123 1.68 -8.12 -4.20
C THR A 123 0.50 -7.51 -3.43
N VAL A 124 0.60 -7.42 -2.10
CA VAL A 124 -0.47 -6.87 -1.26
C VAL A 124 -0.65 -5.38 -1.51
N GLY A 125 0.45 -4.62 -1.63
CA GLY A 125 0.40 -3.20 -1.93
C GLY A 125 -0.24 -2.92 -3.29
N THR A 126 0.16 -3.63 -4.34
CA THR A 126 -0.42 -3.49 -5.68
C THR A 126 -1.89 -3.90 -5.70
N PHE A 127 -2.25 -4.99 -5.04
CA PHE A 127 -3.62 -5.45 -4.94
C PHE A 127 -4.50 -4.45 -4.18
N TYR A 128 -4.02 -3.93 -3.06
CA TYR A 128 -4.72 -2.90 -2.29
C TYR A 128 -4.97 -1.64 -3.13
N LEU A 129 -3.94 -1.14 -3.82
CA LEU A 129 -4.07 0.03 -4.69
C LEU A 129 -4.99 -0.24 -5.89
N GLY A 130 -4.97 -1.46 -6.44
CA GLY A 130 -5.87 -1.85 -7.53
C GLY A 130 -7.34 -1.93 -7.08
N LEU A 131 -7.59 -2.29 -5.81
CA LEU A 131 -8.93 -2.35 -5.24
C LEU A 131 -9.48 -1.00 -4.80
N THR A 132 -8.60 -0.14 -4.27
CA THR A 132 -9.01 1.14 -3.67
C THR A 132 -8.76 2.32 -4.59
N GLY A 133 -7.87 2.17 -5.58
CA GLY A 133 -7.50 3.23 -6.51
C GLY A 133 -8.68 3.65 -7.39
N ARG A 134 -8.89 4.96 -7.45
CA ARG A 134 -9.91 5.61 -8.26
C ARG A 134 -9.25 6.65 -9.14
N PRO A 135 -8.79 6.29 -10.36
CA PRO A 135 -8.23 7.28 -11.26
C PRO A 135 -9.16 8.48 -11.42
N GLU A 136 -8.63 9.66 -11.15
CA GLU A 136 -9.39 10.89 -11.15
C GLU A 136 -9.04 11.75 -12.36
N GLU A 137 -10.05 12.36 -12.95
CA GLU A 137 -9.92 13.35 -14.01
C GLU A 137 -10.67 14.62 -13.62
N VAL A 138 -10.04 15.79 -13.81
CA VAL A 138 -10.66 17.09 -13.51
C VAL A 138 -11.00 17.75 -14.83
N ARG A 139 -12.27 18.12 -15.02
CA ARG A 139 -12.74 18.89 -16.18
C ARG A 139 -13.73 19.96 -15.75
N GLU A 140 -13.92 20.91 -16.66
CA GLU A 140 -15.01 21.87 -16.55
C GLU A 140 -16.28 21.25 -17.12
N TYR A 141 -17.33 21.22 -16.31
CA TYR A 141 -18.66 20.70 -16.66
C TYR A 141 -19.71 21.73 -16.24
N HIS A 142 -20.51 22.22 -17.20
CA HIS A 142 -21.49 23.29 -16.97
C HIS A 142 -20.95 24.57 -16.30
N GLY A 143 -19.68 24.93 -16.53
CA GLY A 143 -19.06 26.12 -15.95
C GLY A 143 -18.48 25.92 -14.55
N GLU A 144 -18.56 24.72 -13.98
CA GLU A 144 -17.92 24.34 -12.71
C GLU A 144 -16.83 23.31 -12.94
N GLN A 145 -15.79 23.36 -12.11
CA GLN A 145 -14.78 22.30 -12.12
C GLN A 145 -15.29 21.07 -11.37
N VAL A 146 -15.28 19.95 -12.06
CA VAL A 146 -15.76 18.66 -11.56
C VAL A 146 -14.64 17.63 -11.57
N VAL A 147 -14.54 16.84 -10.52
CA VAL A 147 -13.66 15.68 -10.42
C VAL A 147 -14.48 14.43 -10.74
N MET A 148 -14.10 13.74 -11.80
CA MET A 148 -14.64 12.42 -12.12
C MET A 148 -13.68 11.36 -11.57
N ALA A 149 -14.17 10.52 -10.67
CA ALA A 149 -13.45 9.37 -10.14
C ALA A 149 -13.96 8.09 -10.79
N LYS A 150 -13.08 7.36 -11.47
CA LYS A 150 -13.43 6.11 -12.15
C LYS A 150 -13.23 4.94 -11.20
N PHE A 151 -14.25 4.14 -11.02
CA PHE A 151 -14.20 2.88 -10.29
C PHE A 151 -14.37 1.71 -11.25
N THR A 152 -13.41 0.78 -11.25
CA THR A 152 -13.38 -0.36 -12.19
C THR A 152 -13.11 -1.64 -11.41
N TRP A 153 -14.14 -2.23 -10.79
CA TRP A 153 -13.99 -3.52 -10.10
C TRP A 153 -14.64 -4.66 -10.88
N MET A 154 -15.95 -4.66 -11.02
CA MET A 154 -16.72 -5.61 -11.83
C MET A 154 -17.37 -4.90 -13.01
N GLU A 155 -17.89 -3.71 -12.76
CA GLU A 155 -18.44 -2.81 -13.74
C GLU A 155 -17.75 -1.46 -13.62
N THR A 156 -17.61 -0.77 -14.75
CA THR A 156 -17.04 0.57 -14.73
C THR A 156 -18.12 1.56 -14.35
N SER A 157 -17.91 2.30 -13.26
CA SER A 157 -18.76 3.39 -12.83
C SER A 157 -17.95 4.65 -12.60
N TYR A 158 -18.59 5.79 -12.77
CA TYR A 158 -17.99 7.09 -12.63
C TYR A 158 -18.74 7.87 -11.56
N SER A 159 -18.00 8.33 -10.53
CA SER A 159 -18.54 9.19 -9.47
C SER A 159 -18.03 10.61 -9.67
N TYR A 160 -18.92 11.59 -9.51
CA TYR A 160 -18.63 13.00 -9.76
C TYR A 160 -18.67 13.79 -8.47
N TYR A 161 -17.68 14.64 -8.29
CA TYR A 161 -17.52 15.48 -7.12
C TYR A 161 -17.21 16.90 -7.57
N ARG A 162 -17.72 17.91 -6.85
CA ARG A 162 -17.29 19.29 -7.03
C ARG A 162 -15.81 19.41 -6.70
N TYR A 163 -15.06 20.14 -7.52
CA TYR A 163 -13.65 20.35 -7.24
C TYR A 163 -13.46 21.26 -6.01
N ASN A 164 -12.77 20.77 -5.00
CA ASN A 164 -12.47 21.49 -3.76
C ASN A 164 -10.95 21.54 -3.48
N GLY A 165 -10.20 21.87 -4.53
CA GLY A 165 -8.75 22.00 -4.43
C GLY A 165 -7.99 20.71 -4.71
N PRO A 166 -6.65 20.73 -4.57
CA PRO A 166 -5.80 19.61 -4.97
C PRO A 166 -5.85 18.43 -4.00
N PHE A 167 -6.36 18.61 -2.79
CA PHE A 167 -6.29 17.61 -1.71
C PHE A 167 -7.63 16.98 -1.35
N LEU A 168 -8.72 17.73 -1.49
CA LEU A 168 -10.05 17.34 -1.06
C LEU A 168 -10.99 17.18 -2.25
N LEU A 169 -11.87 16.20 -2.17
CA LEU A 169 -13.08 16.14 -2.97
C LEU A 169 -14.15 17.02 -2.33
N GLY A 170 -14.92 17.72 -3.14
CA GLY A 170 -16.07 18.49 -2.68
C GLY A 170 -17.32 17.66 -2.56
N GLU A 171 -18.47 18.34 -2.72
CA GLU A 171 -19.78 17.73 -2.67
C GLU A 171 -19.94 16.65 -3.75
N TYR A 172 -20.52 15.52 -3.39
CA TYR A 172 -20.89 14.47 -4.33
C TYR A 172 -22.05 14.91 -5.20
N LEU A 173 -21.85 14.91 -6.52
CA LEU A 173 -22.82 15.40 -7.50
C LEU A 173 -23.67 14.27 -8.09
N GLY A 174 -23.12 13.06 -8.19
CA GLY A 174 -23.86 11.93 -8.76
C GLY A 174 -22.91 10.87 -9.31
N TRP A 175 -23.49 9.90 -10.01
CA TRP A 175 -22.74 8.83 -10.66
C TRP A 175 -23.29 8.54 -12.06
N SER A 176 -22.51 7.88 -12.92
CA SER A 176 -22.99 7.34 -14.19
C SER A 176 -22.20 6.09 -14.60
N GLU A 177 -22.73 5.36 -15.58
CA GLU A 177 -22.03 4.22 -16.19
C GLU A 177 -21.15 4.67 -17.37
N GLU A 178 -21.46 5.84 -17.95
CA GLU A 178 -20.69 6.45 -19.04
C GLU A 178 -19.91 7.68 -18.57
N PRO A 179 -18.73 7.92 -19.13
CA PRO A 179 -17.91 9.06 -18.73
C PRO A 179 -18.57 10.37 -19.18
N TRP A 180 -18.68 11.32 -18.26
CA TRP A 180 -19.22 12.67 -18.47
C TRP A 180 -20.73 12.75 -18.81
N GLU A 181 -21.47 11.71 -18.56
CA GLU A 181 -22.92 11.71 -18.61
C GLU A 181 -23.49 11.71 -17.18
N LEU A 182 -23.48 12.88 -16.54
CA LEU A 182 -24.02 13.04 -15.20
C LEU A 182 -25.54 12.89 -15.23
N GLN A 183 -26.06 11.85 -14.60
CA GLN A 183 -27.49 11.75 -14.31
C GLN A 183 -27.76 12.63 -13.09
N GLU A 184 -28.29 13.84 -13.33
CA GLU A 184 -28.75 14.72 -12.26
C GLU A 184 -29.85 14.01 -11.44
N ARG A 185 -29.69 14.05 -10.12
CA ARG A 185 -30.72 13.59 -9.19
C ARG A 185 -31.87 14.57 -9.10
#